data_21c43916915356cff795c72395bcb7e6
#
_entry.id   21c43916915356cff795c72395bcb7e6
#
_cell.length_a   1.000
_cell.length_b   1.000
_cell.length_c   1.000
_cell.angle_alpha   90.00
_cell.angle_beta   90.00
_cell.angle_gamma   90.00
#
_symmetry.space_group_name_H-M   'P 1'
#
loop_
_entity.id
_entity.type
_entity.pdbx_description
1 polymer ?
#
loop_
_entity_poly.entity_id
_entity_poly.type
_entity_poly.pdbx_seq_one_letter_code
_entity_poly.pdbx_strand_id
1 'polypeptide(L)'
;MPLIPLRPLMEATIKYGFGQGAFNVNAVAQAKAAIEVHEMFRSPAILQGADLANGFMGGRTDFMNATLEDKKIGAKNIADAVKKYGADSEIPIVLHLDHGRDFDSCVAAISGGYTSVMIDGSSLPFDENVELTREVVKYAHARGVSVEGELGVLAGVEDHVFSASSTYTNPLKAVEFFRKIGRASCRERV
;
A
#
# COMPACT_ATOMS: atom_id res chain seq x y z
N MET A 1 11.87 -9.04 13.55
CA MET A 1 10.61 -9.77 13.34
C MET A 1 10.27 -9.77 11.86
N PRO A 2 9.61 -10.78 11.29
CA PRO A 2 9.20 -10.76 9.88
C PRO A 2 8.15 -9.67 9.66
N LEU A 3 8.16 -9.08 8.46
CA LEU A 3 7.09 -8.21 8.00
C LEU A 3 5.77 -9.00 8.02
N ILE A 4 4.68 -8.33 8.39
CA ILE A 4 3.34 -8.93 8.42
C ILE A 4 2.44 -8.31 7.33
N PRO A 5 1.41 -9.02 6.85
CA PRO A 5 0.35 -8.42 6.03
C PRO A 5 -0.41 -7.34 6.81
N LEU A 6 -1.03 -6.39 6.11
CA LEU A 6 -1.79 -5.30 6.74
C LEU A 6 -3.01 -5.80 7.52
N ARG A 7 -3.67 -6.84 7.05
CA ARG A 7 -4.92 -7.34 7.62
C ARG A 7 -4.89 -7.63 9.12
N PRO A 8 -3.94 -8.40 9.69
CA PRO A 8 -3.89 -8.64 11.13
C PRO A 8 -3.80 -7.36 11.95
N LEU A 9 -3.10 -6.35 11.42
CA LEU A 9 -2.98 -5.05 12.08
C LEU A 9 -4.33 -4.31 12.05
N MET A 10 -5.04 -4.30 10.92
CA MET A 10 -6.36 -3.69 10.82
C MET A 10 -7.40 -4.39 11.71
N GLU A 11 -7.35 -5.70 11.83
CA GLU A 11 -8.20 -6.44 12.77
C GLU A 11 -7.91 -6.05 14.22
N ALA A 12 -6.65 -5.79 14.56
CA ALA A 12 -6.26 -5.31 15.89
C ALA A 12 -6.76 -3.87 16.15
N THR A 13 -6.68 -2.95 15.17
CA THR A 13 -7.22 -1.58 15.32
C THR A 13 -8.71 -1.59 15.62
N ILE A 14 -9.47 -2.45 14.94
CA ILE A 14 -10.91 -2.61 15.17
C ILE A 14 -11.17 -3.22 16.55
N LYS A 15 -10.46 -4.29 16.89
CA LYS A 15 -10.67 -5.01 18.14
C LYS A 15 -10.35 -4.18 19.37
N TYR A 16 -9.29 -3.39 19.32
CA TYR A 16 -8.77 -2.63 20.46
C TYR A 16 -9.10 -1.14 20.42
N GLY A 17 -9.73 -0.65 19.35
CA GLY A 17 -10.23 0.72 19.23
C GLY A 17 -9.13 1.77 19.16
N PHE A 18 -8.06 1.57 18.38
CA PHE A 18 -7.00 2.56 18.16
C PHE A 18 -6.81 2.92 16.69
N GLY A 19 -6.28 4.12 16.43
CA GLY A 19 -5.84 4.55 15.10
C GLY A 19 -4.39 4.13 14.85
N GLN A 20 -4.09 3.68 13.62
CA GLN A 20 -2.74 3.37 13.19
C GLN A 20 -2.33 4.32 12.07
N GLY A 21 -1.24 5.07 12.29
CA GLY A 21 -0.65 5.93 11.26
C GLY A 21 0.14 5.11 10.25
N ALA A 22 0.15 5.57 8.99
CA ALA A 22 1.00 5.06 7.93
C ALA A 22 1.98 6.15 7.47
N PHE A 23 3.25 5.80 7.27
CA PHE A 23 4.34 6.76 7.10
C PHE A 23 5.13 6.48 5.83
N ASN A 24 5.21 7.48 4.96
CA ASN A 24 5.93 7.38 3.69
C ASN A 24 7.44 7.21 3.90
N VAL A 25 8.03 6.30 3.15
CA VAL A 25 9.46 6.02 3.09
C VAL A 25 9.97 6.31 1.69
N ASN A 26 10.57 7.49 1.52
CA ASN A 26 11.17 7.94 0.27
C ASN A 26 12.70 7.89 0.31
N ALA A 27 13.28 7.47 1.44
CA ALA A 27 14.71 7.29 1.66
C ALA A 27 14.99 6.26 2.74
N VAL A 28 16.15 5.60 2.67
CA VAL A 28 16.60 4.59 3.65
C VAL A 28 16.62 5.14 5.08
N ALA A 29 17.02 6.41 5.25
CA ALA A 29 17.05 7.06 6.57
C ALA A 29 15.65 7.20 7.19
N GLN A 30 14.62 7.42 6.38
CA GLN A 30 13.23 7.50 6.87
C GLN A 30 12.73 6.13 7.34
N ALA A 31 13.07 5.04 6.64
CA ALA A 31 12.73 3.70 7.09
C ALA A 31 13.32 3.41 8.47
N LYS A 32 14.61 3.73 8.66
CA LYS A 32 15.29 3.58 9.95
C LYS A 32 14.61 4.38 11.04
N ALA A 33 14.44 5.69 10.83
CA ALA A 33 13.86 6.59 11.83
C ALA A 33 12.43 6.19 12.21
N ALA A 34 11.61 5.81 11.23
CA ALA A 34 10.24 5.37 11.48
C ALA A 34 10.21 4.11 12.35
N ILE A 35 11.05 3.11 12.05
CA ILE A 35 11.13 1.88 12.85
C ILE A 35 11.58 2.20 14.28
N GLU A 36 12.66 2.96 14.45
CA GLU A 36 13.19 3.32 15.77
C GLU A 36 12.15 4.06 16.64
N VAL A 37 11.40 4.99 16.05
CA VAL A 37 10.34 5.72 16.77
C VAL A 37 9.20 4.77 17.18
N HIS A 38 8.76 3.91 16.28
CA HIS A 38 7.71 2.94 16.59
C HIS A 38 8.14 1.93 17.68
N GLU A 39 9.41 1.52 17.70
CA GLU A 39 9.98 0.69 18.76
C GLU A 39 9.97 1.40 20.11
N MET A 40 10.39 2.68 20.17
CA MET A 40 10.36 3.47 21.39
C MET A 40 8.96 3.53 22.01
N PHE A 41 7.92 3.60 21.18
CA PHE A 41 6.52 3.63 21.64
C PHE A 41 5.88 2.24 21.72
N ARG A 42 6.58 1.17 21.38
CA ARG A 42 6.04 -0.20 21.25
C ARG A 42 4.77 -0.25 20.41
N SER A 43 4.75 0.54 19.36
CA SER A 43 3.63 0.69 18.43
C SER A 43 3.88 -0.07 17.13
N PRO A 44 2.90 -0.76 16.56
CA PRO A 44 3.01 -1.30 15.21
C PRO A 44 3.38 -0.21 14.20
N ALA A 45 4.04 -0.56 13.12
CA ALA A 45 4.39 0.39 12.05
C ALA A 45 3.77 -0.01 10.71
N ILE A 46 3.17 0.95 10.01
CA ILE A 46 2.87 0.84 8.57
C ILE A 46 3.84 1.79 7.85
N LEU A 47 4.74 1.23 7.09
CA LEU A 47 5.69 1.97 6.26
C LEU A 47 5.22 1.90 4.81
N GLN A 48 5.08 3.05 4.15
CA GLN A 48 4.55 3.15 2.80
C GLN A 48 5.65 3.53 1.80
N GLY A 49 5.74 2.77 0.72
CA GLY A 49 6.48 3.19 -0.47
C GLY A 49 5.47 3.46 -1.58
N ALA A 50 5.22 4.72 -1.90
CA ALA A 50 4.37 5.10 -3.01
C ALA A 50 4.98 4.65 -4.35
N ASP A 51 4.15 4.55 -5.39
CA ASP A 51 4.61 4.16 -6.73
C ASP A 51 5.74 5.08 -7.25
N LEU A 52 5.63 6.39 -6.99
CA LEU A 52 6.67 7.37 -7.32
C LEU A 52 7.95 7.18 -6.49
N ALA A 53 7.82 6.85 -5.21
CA ALA A 53 8.96 6.56 -4.35
C ALA A 53 9.73 5.34 -4.83
N ASN A 54 9.04 4.31 -5.31
CA ASN A 54 9.66 3.15 -5.93
C ASN A 54 10.48 3.54 -7.17
N GLY A 55 9.96 4.42 -8.03
CA GLY A 55 10.71 4.94 -9.16
C GLY A 55 12.00 5.67 -8.75
N PHE A 56 11.90 6.57 -7.77
CA PHE A 56 13.05 7.31 -7.24
C PHE A 56 14.09 6.40 -6.57
N MET A 57 13.65 5.50 -5.72
CA MET A 57 14.52 4.55 -5.01
C MET A 57 15.13 3.50 -5.93
N GLY A 58 14.61 3.36 -7.16
CA GLY A 58 15.22 2.60 -8.25
C GLY A 58 16.37 3.32 -8.95
N GLY A 59 16.66 4.57 -8.55
CA GLY A 59 17.74 5.39 -9.12
C GLY A 59 17.28 6.32 -10.25
N ARG A 60 15.98 6.41 -10.53
CA ARG A 60 15.44 7.27 -11.58
C ARG A 60 15.26 8.70 -11.04
N THR A 61 16.05 9.65 -11.54
CA THR A 61 15.87 11.08 -11.18
C THR A 61 14.57 11.65 -11.72
N ASP A 62 14.17 11.24 -12.92
CA ASP A 62 12.84 11.51 -13.48
C ASP A 62 11.86 10.39 -13.06
N PHE A 63 11.56 10.36 -11.77
CA PHE A 63 10.74 9.30 -11.16
C PHE A 63 9.27 9.31 -11.61
N MET A 64 8.78 10.43 -12.14
CA MET A 64 7.44 10.52 -12.75
C MET A 64 7.31 9.61 -13.97
N ASN A 65 8.42 9.41 -14.70
CA ASN A 65 8.53 8.55 -15.88
C ASN A 65 9.37 7.29 -15.60
N ALA A 66 9.35 6.80 -14.36
CA ALA A 66 10.05 5.57 -14.00
C ALA A 66 9.47 4.37 -14.74
N THR A 67 10.37 3.53 -15.27
CA THR A 67 9.99 2.27 -15.90
C THR A 67 9.56 1.23 -14.85
N LEU A 68 8.88 0.17 -15.28
CA LEU A 68 8.54 -0.94 -14.40
C LEU A 68 9.78 -1.55 -13.74
N GLU A 69 10.91 -1.62 -14.44
CA GLU A 69 12.16 -2.14 -13.89
C GLU A 69 12.73 -1.21 -12.81
N ASP A 70 12.72 0.12 -13.03
CA ASP A 70 13.10 1.08 -12.00
C ASP A 70 12.25 0.89 -10.73
N LYS A 71 10.93 0.74 -10.87
CA LYS A 71 10.01 0.51 -9.76
C LYS A 71 10.28 -0.81 -9.03
N LYS A 72 10.60 -1.90 -9.73
CA LYS A 72 10.99 -3.18 -9.12
C LYS A 72 12.26 -3.04 -8.29
N ILE A 73 13.29 -2.38 -8.84
CA ILE A 73 14.55 -2.12 -8.13
C ILE A 73 14.28 -1.28 -6.89
N GLY A 74 13.50 -0.21 -7.03
CA GLY A 74 13.18 0.67 -5.91
C GLY A 74 12.36 0.00 -4.82
N ALA A 75 11.33 -0.76 -5.19
CA ALA A 75 10.55 -1.54 -4.23
C ALA A 75 11.43 -2.51 -3.43
N LYS A 76 12.35 -3.18 -4.12
CA LYS A 76 13.33 -4.04 -3.46
C LYS A 76 14.24 -3.26 -2.53
N ASN A 77 14.77 -2.11 -2.93
CA ASN A 77 15.64 -1.28 -2.11
C ASN A 77 14.94 -0.80 -0.84
N ILE A 78 13.66 -0.38 -0.93
CA ILE A 78 12.86 0.00 0.22
C ILE A 78 12.63 -1.21 1.13
N ALA A 79 12.23 -2.36 0.57
CA ALA A 79 11.99 -3.57 1.34
C ALA A 79 13.25 -4.08 2.04
N ASP A 80 14.40 -4.03 1.38
CA ASP A 80 15.68 -4.42 1.98
C ASP A 80 16.08 -3.48 3.13
N ALA A 81 15.82 -2.16 3.00
CA ALA A 81 16.05 -1.21 4.08
C ALA A 81 15.15 -1.50 5.29
N VAL A 82 13.85 -1.72 5.05
CA VAL A 82 12.89 -2.03 6.13
C VAL A 82 13.23 -3.35 6.80
N LYS A 83 13.59 -4.39 6.04
CA LYS A 83 14.04 -5.67 6.58
C LYS A 83 15.33 -5.54 7.40
N LYS A 84 16.28 -4.74 6.93
CA LYS A 84 17.55 -4.50 7.62
C LYS A 84 17.35 -3.85 8.98
N TYR A 85 16.58 -2.78 9.04
CA TYR A 85 16.37 -2.02 10.28
C TYR A 85 15.29 -2.64 11.19
N GLY A 86 14.40 -3.43 10.65
CA GLY A 86 13.41 -4.18 11.42
C GLY A 86 13.82 -5.61 11.77
N ALA A 87 15.06 -6.04 11.49
CA ALA A 87 15.50 -7.44 11.66
C ALA A 87 15.30 -7.94 13.10
N ASP A 88 15.71 -7.12 14.07
CA ASP A 88 15.64 -7.43 15.50
C ASP A 88 14.43 -6.78 16.19
N SER A 89 13.54 -6.17 15.44
CA SER A 89 12.38 -5.48 15.96
C SER A 89 11.35 -6.43 16.54
N GLU A 90 10.79 -6.06 17.69
CA GLU A 90 9.69 -6.80 18.34
C GLU A 90 8.31 -6.31 17.95
N ILE A 91 8.21 -5.16 17.25
CA ILE A 91 6.94 -4.61 16.80
C ILE A 91 6.51 -5.21 15.45
N PRO A 92 5.19 -5.35 15.20
CA PRO A 92 4.68 -5.69 13.88
C PRO A 92 4.98 -4.56 12.88
N ILE A 93 5.54 -4.91 11.73
CA ILE A 93 5.84 -3.96 10.65
C ILE A 93 5.11 -4.42 9.38
N VAL A 94 4.36 -3.51 8.77
CA VAL A 94 3.74 -3.67 7.46
C VAL A 94 4.51 -2.81 6.46
N LEU A 95 4.86 -3.36 5.32
CA LEU A 95 5.37 -2.60 4.18
C LEU A 95 4.29 -2.55 3.10
N HIS A 96 3.80 -1.35 2.82
CA HIS A 96 2.63 -1.09 2.00
C HIS A 96 2.98 -0.28 0.74
N LEU A 97 2.47 -0.70 -0.42
CA LEU A 97 2.45 0.14 -1.62
C LEU A 97 1.28 1.11 -1.50
N ASP A 98 1.58 2.39 -1.58
CA ASP A 98 0.59 3.47 -1.58
C ASP A 98 0.36 3.95 -3.02
N HIS A 99 -0.89 4.10 -3.42
CA HIS A 99 -1.33 4.53 -4.75
C HIS A 99 -0.66 3.81 -5.93
N GLY A 100 -0.75 2.48 -5.98
CA GLY A 100 -0.36 1.72 -7.17
C GLY A 100 -1.23 2.07 -8.37
N ARG A 101 -0.62 2.49 -9.49
CA ARG A 101 -1.33 2.99 -10.68
C ARG A 101 -1.99 1.91 -11.50
N ASP A 102 -1.41 0.72 -11.49
CA ASP A 102 -1.77 -0.39 -12.36
C ASP A 102 -1.38 -1.73 -11.73
N PHE A 103 -1.81 -2.81 -12.36
CA PHE A 103 -1.50 -4.16 -11.92
C PHE A 103 0.02 -4.40 -11.83
N ASP A 104 0.79 -3.91 -12.80
CA ASP A 104 2.24 -4.13 -12.86
C ASP A 104 2.97 -3.42 -11.71
N SER A 105 2.54 -2.23 -11.28
CA SER A 105 3.06 -1.55 -10.10
C SER A 105 2.85 -2.38 -8.84
N CYS A 106 1.66 -2.98 -8.67
CA CYS A 106 1.40 -3.90 -7.56
C CYS A 106 2.29 -5.16 -7.62
N VAL A 107 2.45 -5.74 -8.80
CA VAL A 107 3.36 -6.90 -9.02
C VAL A 107 4.80 -6.53 -8.68
N ALA A 108 5.27 -5.35 -9.09
CA ALA A 108 6.61 -4.86 -8.78
C ALA A 108 6.85 -4.75 -7.26
N ALA A 109 5.91 -4.14 -6.54
CA ALA A 109 5.97 -3.99 -5.09
C ALA A 109 5.98 -5.35 -4.37
N ILE A 110 5.06 -6.25 -4.73
CA ILE A 110 4.97 -7.61 -4.16
C ILE A 110 6.27 -8.38 -4.41
N SER A 111 6.81 -8.31 -5.63
CA SER A 111 8.07 -8.97 -6.00
C SER A 111 9.27 -8.38 -5.25
N GLY A 112 9.22 -7.08 -4.91
CA GLY A 112 10.22 -6.41 -4.06
C GLY A 112 10.17 -6.85 -2.60
N GLY A 113 9.03 -7.38 -2.14
CA GLY A 113 8.86 -7.89 -0.77
C GLY A 113 7.89 -7.07 0.09
N TYR A 114 6.99 -6.32 -0.54
CA TYR A 114 5.89 -5.65 0.13
C TYR A 114 4.86 -6.66 0.63
N THR A 115 4.28 -6.37 1.80
CA THR A 115 3.31 -7.24 2.47
C THR A 115 1.88 -6.76 2.36
N SER A 116 1.70 -5.59 1.76
CA SER A 116 0.42 -4.99 1.43
C SER A 116 0.57 -4.09 0.20
N VAL A 117 -0.46 -4.00 -0.63
CA VAL A 117 -0.50 -3.11 -1.78
C VAL A 117 -1.86 -2.43 -1.89
N MET A 118 -1.88 -1.17 -2.26
CA MET A 118 -3.07 -0.44 -2.69
C MET A 118 -3.07 -0.34 -4.22
N ILE A 119 -4.22 -0.61 -4.82
CA ILE A 119 -4.49 -0.33 -6.22
C ILE A 119 -5.50 0.82 -6.31
N ASP A 120 -5.09 1.91 -6.92
CA ASP A 120 -5.93 3.09 -7.08
C ASP A 120 -6.64 3.08 -8.43
N GLY A 121 -7.86 2.54 -8.43
CA GLY A 121 -8.78 2.58 -9.56
C GLY A 121 -9.87 3.64 -9.40
N SER A 122 -9.74 4.59 -8.47
CA SER A 122 -10.79 5.56 -8.10
C SER A 122 -11.22 6.46 -9.26
N SER A 123 -10.32 6.74 -10.20
CA SER A 123 -10.57 7.51 -11.41
C SER A 123 -11.30 6.74 -12.52
N LEU A 124 -11.40 5.41 -12.40
CA LEU A 124 -12.06 4.54 -13.37
C LEU A 124 -13.56 4.44 -13.11
N PRO A 125 -14.36 4.06 -14.13
CA PRO A 125 -15.73 3.60 -13.90
C PRO A 125 -15.78 2.47 -12.88
N PHE A 126 -16.82 2.42 -12.05
CA PHE A 126 -16.95 1.48 -10.93
C PHE A 126 -16.65 0.01 -11.31
N ASP A 127 -17.20 -0.48 -12.41
CA ASP A 127 -17.01 -1.88 -12.81
C ASP A 127 -15.58 -2.15 -13.30
N GLU A 128 -14.92 -1.17 -13.92
CA GLU A 128 -13.51 -1.27 -14.32
C GLU A 128 -12.59 -1.26 -13.09
N ASN A 129 -12.86 -0.40 -12.10
CA ASN A 129 -12.16 -0.43 -10.82
C ASN A 129 -12.32 -1.79 -10.11
N VAL A 130 -13.53 -2.35 -10.12
CA VAL A 130 -13.77 -3.70 -9.57
C VAL A 130 -12.92 -4.77 -10.28
N GLU A 131 -12.87 -4.76 -11.61
CA GLU A 131 -12.09 -5.76 -12.36
C GLU A 131 -10.59 -5.62 -12.08
N LEU A 132 -10.05 -4.41 -12.13
CA LEU A 132 -8.65 -4.12 -11.83
C LEU A 132 -8.29 -4.57 -10.40
N THR A 133 -9.09 -4.16 -9.42
CA THR A 133 -8.85 -4.53 -8.02
C THR A 133 -8.94 -6.03 -7.81
N ARG A 134 -9.91 -6.71 -8.45
CA ARG A 134 -10.05 -8.17 -8.39
C ARG A 134 -8.83 -8.90 -8.95
N GLU A 135 -8.25 -8.42 -10.03
CA GLU A 135 -7.04 -8.99 -10.62
C GLU A 135 -5.87 -8.90 -9.63
N VAL A 136 -5.67 -7.72 -9.03
CA VAL A 136 -4.65 -7.52 -7.98
C VAL A 136 -4.89 -8.42 -6.78
N VAL A 137 -6.14 -8.50 -6.29
CA VAL A 137 -6.54 -9.38 -5.17
C VAL A 137 -6.17 -10.83 -5.45
N LYS A 138 -6.50 -11.34 -6.62
CA LYS A 138 -6.17 -12.73 -7.00
C LYS A 138 -4.67 -13.00 -6.97
N TYR A 139 -3.87 -12.07 -7.48
CA TYR A 139 -2.42 -12.19 -7.51
C TYR A 139 -1.78 -12.09 -6.12
N ALA A 140 -2.19 -11.08 -5.36
CA ALA A 140 -1.62 -10.75 -4.06
C ALA A 140 -1.96 -11.81 -2.99
N HIS A 141 -3.22 -12.23 -2.92
CA HIS A 141 -3.66 -13.20 -1.91
C HIS A 141 -3.03 -14.58 -2.08
N ALA A 142 -2.76 -15.01 -3.31
CA ALA A 142 -1.99 -16.22 -3.56
C ALA A 142 -0.56 -16.17 -2.97
N ARG A 143 -0.11 -14.99 -2.56
CA ARG A 143 1.22 -14.72 -1.97
C ARG A 143 1.15 -14.25 -0.53
N GLY A 144 -0.04 -14.26 0.09
CA GLY A 144 -0.25 -13.81 1.47
C GLY A 144 -0.14 -12.29 1.66
N VAL A 145 -0.29 -11.50 0.60
CA VAL A 145 -0.21 -10.04 0.59
C VAL A 145 -1.61 -9.46 0.67
N SER A 146 -1.82 -8.46 1.54
CA SER A 146 -3.07 -7.71 1.65
C SER A 146 -3.25 -6.76 0.47
N VAL A 147 -4.51 -6.49 0.10
CA VAL A 147 -4.85 -5.52 -0.96
C VAL A 147 -5.80 -4.47 -0.40
N GLU A 148 -5.54 -3.22 -0.71
CA GLU A 148 -6.41 -2.07 -0.51
C GLU A 148 -6.93 -1.60 -1.87
N GLY A 149 -8.19 -1.18 -1.94
CA GLY A 149 -8.79 -0.57 -3.11
C GLY A 149 -9.41 0.77 -2.75
N GLU A 150 -9.56 1.67 -3.73
CA GLU A 150 -10.08 3.00 -3.49
C GLU A 150 -11.39 3.27 -4.23
N LEU A 151 -12.29 3.97 -3.55
CA LEU A 151 -13.55 4.47 -4.10
C LEU A 151 -13.72 5.95 -3.77
N GLY A 152 -14.16 6.71 -4.77
CA GLY A 152 -14.30 8.15 -4.68
C GLY A 152 -12.98 8.86 -4.97
N VAL A 153 -13.06 10.17 -5.16
CA VAL A 153 -11.91 11.04 -5.45
C VAL A 153 -12.06 12.35 -4.68
N LEU A 154 -10.94 12.92 -4.26
CA LEU A 154 -10.91 14.24 -3.64
C LEU A 154 -10.62 15.33 -4.69
N ALA A 155 -11.14 16.54 -4.46
CA ALA A 155 -10.80 17.67 -5.30
C ALA A 155 -9.33 18.06 -5.10
N GLY A 156 -8.64 18.33 -6.20
CA GLY A 156 -7.22 18.69 -6.21
C GLY A 156 -6.38 17.70 -6.99
N VAL A 157 -5.12 17.64 -6.63
CA VAL A 157 -4.15 16.68 -7.18
C VAL A 157 -3.74 15.73 -6.07
N GLU A 158 -3.96 14.46 -6.28
CA GLU A 158 -3.52 13.40 -5.40
C GLU A 158 -2.67 12.43 -6.23
N ASP A 159 -1.36 12.44 -5.99
CA ASP A 159 -0.36 11.76 -6.80
C ASP A 159 -0.53 12.00 -8.32
N HIS A 160 -1.13 11.07 -9.03
CA HIS A 160 -1.37 11.14 -10.48
C HIS A 160 -2.84 11.36 -10.85
N VAL A 161 -3.71 11.48 -9.85
CA VAL A 161 -5.16 11.71 -10.03
C VAL A 161 -5.46 13.18 -9.84
N PHE A 162 -6.15 13.78 -10.81
CA PHE A 162 -6.69 15.14 -10.72
C PHE A 162 -8.22 15.09 -10.76
N SER A 163 -8.87 15.78 -9.83
CA SER A 163 -10.31 16.00 -9.86
C SER A 163 -10.65 17.45 -9.54
N ALA A 164 -11.59 18.02 -10.27
CA ALA A 164 -12.12 19.36 -10.02
C ALA A 164 -13.12 19.39 -8.84
N SER A 165 -13.65 18.23 -8.43
CA SER A 165 -14.65 18.10 -7.37
C SER A 165 -14.44 16.81 -6.59
N SER A 166 -14.84 16.81 -5.31
CA SER A 166 -14.81 15.61 -4.47
C SER A 166 -16.03 14.71 -4.75
N THR A 167 -15.76 13.42 -4.84
CA THR A 167 -16.79 12.37 -4.89
C THR A 167 -16.56 11.45 -3.71
N TYR A 168 -17.27 11.69 -2.60
CA TYR A 168 -17.09 10.88 -1.39
C TYR A 168 -17.58 9.45 -1.58
N THR A 169 -16.94 8.53 -0.88
CA THR A 169 -17.27 7.11 -0.90
C THR A 169 -18.71 6.89 -0.46
N ASN A 170 -19.52 6.27 -1.33
CA ASN A 170 -20.88 5.85 -1.00
C ASN A 170 -20.82 4.51 -0.24
N PRO A 171 -21.35 4.42 1.00
CA PRO A 171 -21.28 3.20 1.81
C PRO A 171 -21.91 1.96 1.14
N LEU A 172 -22.96 2.13 0.35
CA LEU A 172 -23.59 1.02 -0.36
C LEU A 172 -22.71 0.52 -1.51
N LYS A 173 -22.06 1.46 -2.21
CA LYS A 173 -21.08 1.12 -3.24
C LYS A 173 -19.83 0.46 -2.65
N ALA A 174 -19.38 0.87 -1.47
CA ALA A 174 -18.32 0.21 -0.75
C ALA A 174 -18.63 -1.26 -0.46
N VAL A 175 -19.83 -1.55 0.03
CA VAL A 175 -20.29 -2.92 0.28
C VAL A 175 -20.37 -3.74 -1.02
N GLU A 176 -20.88 -3.12 -2.10
CA GLU A 176 -20.95 -3.76 -3.42
C GLU A 176 -19.56 -4.08 -3.96
N PHE A 177 -18.64 -3.09 -3.89
CA PHE A 177 -17.25 -3.22 -4.31
C PHE A 177 -16.57 -4.37 -3.59
N PHE A 178 -16.61 -4.37 -2.26
CA PHE A 178 -16.01 -5.41 -1.44
C PHE A 178 -16.53 -6.82 -1.78
N ARG A 179 -17.82 -6.96 -2.09
CA ARG A 179 -18.41 -8.24 -2.49
C ARG A 179 -17.93 -8.69 -3.87
N LYS A 180 -17.73 -7.74 -4.78
CA LYS A 180 -17.34 -8.01 -6.16
C LYS A 180 -15.85 -8.33 -6.33
N ILE A 181 -14.96 -7.67 -5.59
CA ILE A 181 -13.50 -7.90 -5.69
C ILE A 181 -13.06 -9.28 -5.17
N GLY A 182 -13.94 -9.98 -4.49
CA GLY A 182 -13.74 -11.35 -4.03
C GLY A 182 -13.80 -11.47 -2.50
N ARG A 183 -14.25 -12.62 -2.00
CA ARG A 183 -14.22 -12.97 -0.58
C ARG A 183 -12.79 -13.27 -0.14
N ALA A 184 -11.92 -12.36 -0.38
CA ALA A 184 -10.65 -12.45 0.22
C ALA A 184 -10.78 -12.04 1.68
N SER A 185 -10.04 -12.68 2.48
CA SER A 185 -9.92 -12.54 3.91
C SER A 185 -9.42 -11.15 4.37
N CYS A 186 -9.56 -10.12 3.58
CA CYS A 186 -9.22 -8.74 3.89
C CYS A 186 -10.48 -7.94 4.17
N ARG A 187 -10.61 -7.45 5.40
CA ARG A 187 -11.44 -6.30 5.69
C ARG A 187 -10.57 -5.08 5.39
N GLU A 188 -10.58 -4.67 4.16
CA GLU A 188 -9.89 -3.46 3.78
C GLU A 188 -10.84 -2.29 3.95
N ARG A 189 -10.32 -1.16 4.40
CA ARG A 189 -11.09 0.07 4.38
C ARG A 189 -11.26 0.48 2.92
N VAL A 190 -12.48 0.69 2.56
CA VAL A 190 -12.91 1.32 1.32
C VAL A 190 -13.15 2.77 1.62
#